data_2bb765f2b2b576c31cef6aac40275fa5
#
_entry.id   2bb765f2b2b576c31cef6aac40275fa5
#
_cell.length_a   1.000
_cell.length_b   1.000
_cell.length_c   1.000
_cell.angle_alpha   90.00
_cell.angle_beta   90.00
_cell.angle_gamma   90.00
#
_symmetry.space_group_name_H-M   'P 1'
#
loop_
_entity.id
_entity.type
_entity.pdbx_description
1 polymer ?
#
loop_
_entity_poly.entity_id
_entity_poly.type
_entity_poly.pdbx_seq_one_letter_code
_entity_poly.pdbx_strand_id
1 'polypeptide(L)'
;MLANPCPAYLPDVPPFAVPDFLPLTHPFRRVQLSACFLSSCLLAGLTWSSTSLADTGDEPATDPNAITLALGAGIERLPSFPGAKTHRNEPIPYVDFEWPDHVSLSTLDGLQVDLIGGSVLHGGLFGDYQWGRDTDDLSPRLREKLNPLSPRLTAGGYLEWQLTKQIDVGTNLSHDINGAGSYLNVYAEWDLPKVWLIEHSLQVRWQAMNGPAMSRFFGITPTQASLLNVPNWRPGTGSQLADLEYDVFVPTSQHTGVALALTYGRLLGNAADSPLVTRFGSATQISESLAFVYHF
;
A
#
# COMPACT_ATOMS: atom_id res chain seq x y z
N MET A 1 -9.17 32.06 67.98
CA MET A 1 -10.09 30.95 67.63
C MET A 1 -10.40 31.07 66.17
N LEU A 2 -9.68 30.34 65.33
CA LEU A 2 -9.90 30.30 63.89
C LEU A 2 -10.16 28.83 63.56
N ALA A 3 -11.37 28.55 63.05
CA ALA A 3 -11.84 27.21 62.67
C ALA A 3 -11.22 26.81 61.35
N ASN A 4 -10.59 25.60 61.32
CA ASN A 4 -10.18 24.92 60.10
C ASN A 4 -11.41 24.34 59.36
N PRO A 5 -11.52 24.49 58.03
CA PRO A 5 -12.49 23.76 57.27
C PRO A 5 -12.01 22.31 56.98
N CYS A 6 -12.91 21.32 57.17
CA CYS A 6 -12.76 19.93 56.78
C CYS A 6 -12.51 19.78 55.26
N PRO A 7 -11.63 18.86 54.85
CA PRO A 7 -11.55 18.47 53.46
C PRO A 7 -12.73 17.58 53.06
N ALA A 8 -13.37 17.92 51.94
CA ALA A 8 -14.42 17.11 51.31
C ALA A 8 -13.83 15.79 50.77
N TYR A 9 -14.41 14.70 51.23
CA TYR A 9 -14.14 13.33 50.77
C TYR A 9 -14.76 13.17 49.38
N LEU A 10 -13.92 13.05 48.33
CA LEU A 10 -14.36 12.59 47.03
C LEU A 10 -14.45 11.05 47.05
N PRO A 11 -15.54 10.44 46.55
CA PRO A 11 -15.62 8.99 46.49
C PRO A 11 -14.61 8.44 45.46
N ASP A 12 -13.89 7.41 45.85
CA ASP A 12 -13.02 6.62 44.98
C ASP A 12 -13.80 6.06 43.81
N VAL A 13 -13.53 6.56 42.64
CA VAL A 13 -13.98 5.94 41.38
C VAL A 13 -13.04 4.76 41.13
N PRO A 14 -13.56 3.52 41.02
CA PRO A 14 -12.70 2.39 40.71
C PRO A 14 -12.04 2.61 39.35
N PRO A 15 -10.76 2.26 39.19
CA PRO A 15 -10.10 2.34 37.88
C PRO A 15 -10.85 1.46 36.90
N PHE A 16 -11.22 2.03 35.77
CA PHE A 16 -11.72 1.27 34.62
C PHE A 16 -10.72 0.14 34.34
N ALA A 17 -11.17 -1.09 34.46
CA ALA A 17 -10.41 -2.24 33.97
C ALA A 17 -10.27 -2.06 32.46
N VAL A 18 -9.07 -1.71 32.01
CA VAL A 18 -8.70 -1.75 30.61
C VAL A 18 -8.69 -3.24 30.25
N PRO A 19 -9.45 -3.70 29.25
CA PRO A 19 -9.32 -5.08 28.80
C PRO A 19 -7.87 -5.27 28.34
N ASP A 20 -7.21 -6.32 28.83
CA ASP A 20 -5.89 -6.75 28.38
C ASP A 20 -6.02 -7.14 26.90
N PHE A 21 -5.72 -6.19 26.02
CA PHE A 21 -5.48 -6.48 24.63
C PHE A 21 -4.10 -7.11 24.54
N LEU A 22 -4.06 -8.36 24.15
CA LEU A 22 -2.83 -9.06 23.82
C LEU A 22 -2.05 -8.22 22.81
N PRO A 23 -0.76 -7.95 23.03
CA PRO A 23 0.07 -7.35 22.01
C PRO A 23 0.09 -8.31 20.82
N LEU A 24 -0.43 -7.89 19.67
CA LEU A 24 -0.18 -8.52 18.41
C LEU A 24 1.35 -8.47 18.19
N THR A 25 2.03 -9.57 18.48
CA THR A 25 3.49 -9.67 18.45
C THR A 25 4.04 -9.87 17.04
N HIS A 26 3.19 -9.77 16.02
CA HIS A 26 3.66 -9.71 14.66
C HIS A 26 3.80 -8.25 14.27
N PRO A 27 5.01 -7.78 13.90
CA PRO A 27 5.13 -6.55 13.17
C PRO A 27 4.30 -6.73 11.91
N PHE A 28 3.38 -5.79 11.66
CA PHE A 28 2.70 -5.69 10.39
C PHE A 28 3.78 -5.73 9.31
N ARG A 29 3.96 -6.91 8.71
CA ARG A 29 4.76 -7.01 7.51
C ARG A 29 3.94 -6.33 6.43
N ARG A 30 4.19 -5.04 6.30
CA ARG A 30 3.99 -4.20 5.14
C ARG A 30 2.59 -4.13 4.56
N VAL A 31 1.88 -3.14 4.95
CA VAL A 31 0.81 -2.59 4.15
C VAL A 31 1.43 -1.60 3.15
N GLN A 32 1.97 -2.07 2.04
CA GLN A 32 2.30 -1.18 0.92
C GLN A 32 1.01 -0.90 0.15
N LEU A 33 0.43 0.26 0.36
CA LEU A 33 -0.71 0.75 -0.40
C LEU A 33 -0.30 1.15 -1.82
N SER A 34 0.14 0.19 -2.62
CA SER A 34 0.20 0.37 -4.06
C SER A 34 -1.16 0.00 -4.63
N ALA A 35 -1.92 1.00 -5.03
CA ALA A 35 -3.27 0.86 -5.55
C ALA A 35 -3.38 -0.22 -6.63
N CYS A 36 -3.92 -1.37 -6.28
CA CYS A 36 -4.15 -2.46 -7.21
C CYS A 36 -5.53 -3.09 -7.07
N PHE A 37 -6.34 -2.94 -8.12
CA PHE A 37 -7.70 -3.48 -8.22
C PHE A 37 -7.76 -4.81 -8.96
N LEU A 38 -8.38 -5.78 -8.32
CA LEU A 38 -9.03 -6.91 -8.98
C LEU A 38 -10.54 -6.79 -8.78
N SER A 39 -11.23 -6.37 -9.82
CA SER A 39 -12.69 -6.47 -9.90
C SER A 39 -13.02 -7.80 -10.58
N SER A 40 -13.40 -8.82 -9.81
CA SER A 40 -14.24 -9.94 -10.30
C SER A 40 -14.82 -10.70 -9.13
N CYS A 41 -16.15 -10.70 -9.10
CA CYS A 41 -17.06 -11.41 -8.19
C CYS A 41 -16.76 -12.90 -8.05
N LEU A 42 -16.69 -13.40 -6.81
CA LEU A 42 -17.09 -14.75 -6.46
C LEU A 42 -17.77 -14.74 -5.10
N LEU A 43 -19.11 -14.67 -5.13
CA LEU A 43 -19.98 -14.96 -4.00
C LEU A 43 -20.03 -16.48 -3.84
N ALA A 44 -19.36 -17.01 -2.82
CA ALA A 44 -19.62 -18.37 -2.33
C ALA A 44 -19.97 -18.28 -0.85
N GLY A 45 -21.21 -18.66 -0.54
CA GLY A 45 -21.75 -18.66 0.81
C GLY A 45 -21.02 -19.64 1.74
N LEU A 46 -20.59 -19.16 2.87
CA LEU A 46 -20.08 -19.95 3.99
C LEU A 46 -21.07 -19.90 5.13
N THR A 47 -21.63 -21.05 5.46
CA THR A 47 -22.49 -21.27 6.60
C THR A 47 -21.66 -21.33 7.89
N TRP A 48 -22.02 -20.47 8.84
CA TRP A 48 -21.34 -20.39 10.13
C TRP A 48 -21.82 -21.51 11.08
N SER A 49 -20.84 -22.24 11.62
CA SER A 49 -21.05 -23.07 12.82
C SER A 49 -20.22 -22.47 13.95
N SER A 50 -20.87 -21.84 14.89
CA SER A 50 -20.26 -21.31 16.11
C SER A 50 -20.10 -22.44 17.14
N THR A 51 -18.85 -22.84 17.44
CA THR A 51 -18.52 -23.62 18.62
C THR A 51 -17.81 -22.71 19.61
N SER A 52 -18.50 -22.40 20.71
CA SER A 52 -17.87 -21.72 21.84
C SER A 52 -17.04 -22.73 22.65
N LEU A 53 -15.75 -22.51 22.77
CA LEU A 53 -14.88 -23.19 23.72
C LEU A 53 -14.46 -22.18 24.78
N ALA A 54 -14.65 -22.58 26.05
CA ALA A 54 -14.29 -21.79 27.21
C ALA A 54 -12.76 -21.70 27.35
N ASP A 55 -12.30 -20.50 27.55
CA ASP A 55 -10.93 -20.08 27.73
C ASP A 55 -10.40 -20.47 29.12
N THR A 56 -9.31 -21.22 29.18
CA THR A 56 -8.43 -21.34 30.33
C THR A 56 -7.13 -20.65 29.95
N GLY A 57 -6.91 -19.49 30.57
CA GLY A 57 -5.82 -18.55 30.25
C GLY A 57 -4.41 -19.14 30.40
N ASP A 58 -3.91 -19.62 29.26
CA ASP A 58 -2.48 -19.66 28.96
C ASP A 58 -2.33 -18.94 27.59
N GLU A 59 -1.58 -17.86 27.58
CA GLU A 59 -1.26 -17.11 26.38
C GLU A 59 -0.56 -18.05 25.38
N PRO A 60 -1.16 -18.40 24.25
CA PRO A 60 -0.47 -19.23 23.28
C PRO A 60 0.69 -18.42 22.71
N ALA A 61 1.91 -18.91 22.94
CA ALA A 61 3.08 -18.42 22.24
C ALA A 61 2.76 -18.50 20.73
N THR A 62 2.65 -17.35 20.06
CA THR A 62 2.36 -17.29 18.64
C THR A 62 3.51 -17.95 17.89
N ASP A 63 3.22 -19.01 17.16
CA ASP A 63 4.20 -19.71 16.35
C ASP A 63 4.74 -18.74 15.27
N PRO A 64 6.04 -18.42 15.24
CA PRO A 64 6.60 -17.53 14.23
C PRO A 64 6.46 -18.07 12.79
N ASN A 65 6.13 -19.35 12.64
CA ASN A 65 5.87 -19.99 11.35
C ASN A 65 4.36 -20.15 11.05
N ALA A 66 3.49 -19.57 11.86
CA ALA A 66 2.06 -19.65 11.61
C ALA A 66 1.69 -18.90 10.32
N ILE A 67 0.87 -19.56 9.51
CA ILE A 67 0.26 -18.91 8.33
C ILE A 67 -0.72 -17.85 8.85
N THR A 68 -0.63 -16.65 8.32
CA THR A 68 -1.56 -15.56 8.62
C THR A 68 -2.43 -15.24 7.42
N LEU A 69 -3.67 -14.85 7.69
CA LEU A 69 -4.63 -14.39 6.68
C LEU A 69 -5.38 -13.18 7.23
N ALA A 70 -5.33 -12.08 6.53
CA ALA A 70 -6.19 -10.94 6.79
C ALA A 70 -7.04 -10.63 5.56
N LEU A 71 -8.31 -10.38 5.78
CA LEU A 71 -9.27 -9.99 4.76
C LEU A 71 -9.95 -8.69 5.14
N GLY A 72 -10.20 -7.84 4.17
CA GLY A 72 -10.84 -6.56 4.45
C GLY A 72 -11.47 -5.92 3.23
N ALA A 73 -12.03 -4.76 3.45
CA ALA A 73 -12.53 -3.90 2.39
C ALA A 73 -12.32 -2.43 2.78
N GLY A 74 -12.03 -1.63 1.79
CA GLY A 74 -11.75 -0.21 2.00
C GLY A 74 -12.13 0.65 0.81
N ILE A 75 -11.76 1.88 0.92
CA ILE A 75 -11.84 2.88 -0.14
C ILE A 75 -10.49 3.59 -0.25
N GLU A 76 -10.05 3.81 -1.46
CA GLU A 76 -8.87 4.61 -1.75
C GLU A 76 -9.25 5.79 -2.63
N ARG A 77 -8.65 6.93 -2.33
CA ARG A 77 -8.67 8.12 -3.17
C ARG A 77 -7.28 8.36 -3.71
N LEU A 78 -7.12 8.25 -5.02
CA LEU A 78 -5.83 8.34 -5.69
C LEU A 78 -5.92 9.21 -6.96
N PRO A 79 -4.79 9.68 -7.52
CA PRO A 79 -4.79 10.32 -8.82
C PRO A 79 -5.40 9.39 -9.88
N SER A 80 -6.27 9.92 -10.75
CA SER A 80 -6.98 9.14 -11.78
C SER A 80 -6.03 8.36 -12.69
N PHE A 81 -4.80 8.83 -12.88
CA PHE A 81 -3.66 8.15 -13.50
C PHE A 81 -2.37 8.85 -13.06
N PRO A 82 -1.19 8.21 -13.19
CA PRO A 82 0.08 8.83 -12.83
C PRO A 82 0.28 10.18 -13.54
N GLY A 83 0.36 11.25 -12.75
CA GLY A 83 0.46 12.62 -13.24
C GLY A 83 -0.87 13.35 -13.40
N ALA A 84 -2.02 12.77 -13.07
CA ALA A 84 -3.30 13.46 -13.08
C ALA A 84 -3.42 14.51 -11.96
N LYS A 85 -4.21 15.55 -12.21
CA LYS A 85 -4.72 16.48 -11.18
C LYS A 85 -5.99 15.98 -10.53
N THR A 86 -6.78 15.22 -11.30
CA THR A 86 -8.05 14.65 -10.87
C THR A 86 -7.78 13.41 -10.03
N HIS A 87 -8.66 13.16 -9.07
CA HIS A 87 -8.65 11.97 -8.25
C HIS A 87 -9.87 11.13 -8.56
N ARG A 88 -9.75 9.83 -8.33
CA ARG A 88 -10.84 8.87 -8.33
C ARG A 88 -10.92 8.19 -6.98
N ASN A 89 -12.10 7.74 -6.62
CA ASN A 89 -12.30 6.92 -5.43
C ASN A 89 -12.58 5.50 -5.89
N GLU A 90 -11.87 4.56 -5.33
CA GLU A 90 -11.99 3.16 -5.69
C GLU A 90 -12.20 2.28 -4.46
N PRO A 91 -13.09 1.27 -4.53
CA PRO A 91 -13.18 0.26 -3.49
C PRO A 91 -11.92 -0.62 -3.52
N ILE A 92 -11.35 -0.92 -2.36
CA ILE A 92 -10.19 -1.79 -2.24
C ILE A 92 -10.62 -3.07 -1.55
N PRO A 93 -10.56 -4.25 -2.20
CA PRO A 93 -10.52 -5.51 -1.49
C PRO A 93 -9.15 -5.63 -0.82
N TYR A 94 -9.12 -5.84 0.47
CA TYR A 94 -7.89 -6.09 1.21
C TYR A 94 -7.75 -7.60 1.40
N VAL A 95 -6.67 -8.16 0.87
CA VAL A 95 -6.26 -9.54 1.07
C VAL A 95 -4.79 -9.51 1.44
N ASP A 96 -4.45 -10.11 2.56
CA ASP A 96 -3.08 -10.27 2.99
C ASP A 96 -2.92 -11.70 3.52
N PHE A 97 -2.15 -12.49 2.81
CA PHE A 97 -1.81 -13.86 3.12
C PHE A 97 -0.31 -13.98 3.26
N GLU A 98 0.15 -14.51 4.39
CA GLU A 98 1.55 -14.75 4.62
C GLU A 98 1.78 -16.20 5.07
N TRP A 99 2.64 -16.90 4.35
CA TRP A 99 3.27 -18.14 4.76
C TRP A 99 4.77 -17.84 4.94
N PRO A 100 5.23 -17.63 6.17
CA PRO A 100 6.59 -17.17 6.46
C PRO A 100 7.67 -18.00 5.75
N ASP A 101 8.69 -17.37 5.21
CA ASP A 101 9.80 -17.96 4.45
C ASP A 101 9.41 -18.75 3.19
N HIS A 102 8.18 -18.61 2.70
CA HIS A 102 7.71 -19.30 1.49
C HIS A 102 7.01 -18.35 0.51
N VAL A 103 5.87 -17.82 0.88
CA VAL A 103 4.99 -17.06 -0.02
C VAL A 103 4.26 -15.98 0.75
N SER A 104 4.24 -14.78 0.21
CA SER A 104 3.29 -13.74 0.62
C SER A 104 2.47 -13.26 -0.59
N LEU A 105 1.20 -12.99 -0.36
CA LEU A 105 0.28 -12.43 -1.34
C LEU A 105 -0.51 -11.32 -0.68
N SER A 106 -0.27 -10.11 -1.12
CA SER A 106 -1.02 -8.93 -0.67
C SER A 106 -1.67 -8.26 -1.87
N THR A 107 -2.89 -7.75 -1.67
CA THR A 107 -3.53 -6.88 -2.68
C THR A 107 -2.68 -5.63 -2.94
N LEU A 108 -1.84 -5.26 -2.01
CA LEU A 108 -1.07 -4.02 -2.01
C LEU A 108 0.36 -4.23 -2.50
N ASP A 109 0.99 -5.37 -2.13
CA ASP A 109 2.40 -5.64 -2.43
C ASP A 109 2.59 -6.65 -3.56
N GLY A 110 1.50 -7.26 -4.05
CA GLY A 110 1.57 -8.29 -5.06
C GLY A 110 1.92 -9.67 -4.48
N LEU A 111 2.49 -10.52 -5.33
CA LEU A 111 2.93 -11.88 -4.99
C LEU A 111 4.45 -11.88 -4.78
N GLN A 112 4.90 -12.42 -3.66
CA GLN A 112 6.31 -12.72 -3.40
C GLN A 112 6.48 -14.20 -3.11
N VAL A 113 7.55 -14.78 -3.64
CA VAL A 113 7.94 -16.17 -3.38
C VAL A 113 9.39 -16.15 -2.90
N ASP A 114 9.61 -16.52 -1.66
CA ASP A 114 10.92 -16.49 -1.02
C ASP A 114 11.81 -17.61 -1.56
N LEU A 115 12.96 -17.25 -2.08
CA LEU A 115 14.03 -18.15 -2.50
C LEU A 115 15.25 -18.03 -1.59
N ILE A 116 15.39 -16.88 -0.95
CA ILE A 116 16.41 -16.57 0.04
C ILE A 116 15.65 -16.26 1.34
N GLY A 117 15.56 -17.23 2.23
CA GLY A 117 14.99 -17.07 3.56
C GLY A 117 16.09 -16.80 4.60
N GLY A 118 15.89 -15.83 5.44
CA GLY A 118 16.80 -15.51 6.51
C GLY A 118 16.30 -14.34 7.35
N SER A 119 16.73 -14.26 8.61
CA SER A 119 16.25 -13.20 9.51
C SER A 119 16.75 -11.79 9.19
N VAL A 120 17.72 -11.65 8.29
CA VAL A 120 18.36 -10.37 7.96
C VAL A 120 18.21 -10.05 6.47
N LEU A 121 18.25 -11.05 5.61
CA LEU A 121 18.18 -10.88 4.16
C LEU A 121 17.12 -11.83 3.61
N HIS A 122 16.14 -11.26 2.92
CA HIS A 122 15.10 -11.97 2.19
C HIS A 122 15.19 -11.66 0.71
N GLY A 123 14.75 -12.55 -0.13
CA GLY A 123 14.72 -12.30 -1.56
C GLY A 123 14.12 -13.45 -2.33
N GLY A 124 13.64 -13.14 -3.53
CA GLY A 124 12.98 -14.16 -4.33
C GLY A 124 12.33 -13.60 -5.57
N LEU A 125 11.26 -14.29 -6.00
CA LEU A 125 10.45 -13.89 -7.13
C LEU A 125 9.39 -12.89 -6.69
N PHE A 126 9.07 -11.98 -7.58
CA PHE A 126 8.09 -10.91 -7.39
C PHE A 126 7.14 -10.86 -8.58
N GLY A 127 5.86 -10.73 -8.30
CA GLY A 127 4.83 -10.52 -9.32
C GLY A 127 3.88 -9.43 -8.88
N ASP A 128 3.55 -8.53 -9.81
CA ASP A 128 2.70 -7.37 -9.53
C ASP A 128 1.83 -7.03 -10.73
N TYR A 129 0.87 -6.15 -10.52
CA TYR A 129 -0.10 -5.71 -11.49
C TYR A 129 0.04 -4.21 -11.75
N GLN A 130 0.48 -3.87 -12.94
CA GLN A 130 0.57 -2.47 -13.36
C GLN A 130 -0.75 -1.97 -13.89
N TRP A 131 -1.30 -0.98 -13.22
CA TRP A 131 -2.56 -0.36 -13.59
C TRP A 131 -2.50 0.29 -14.96
N GLY A 132 -3.64 0.25 -15.57
CA GLY A 132 -3.91 0.98 -16.77
C GLY A 132 -4.39 2.41 -16.52
N ARG A 133 -5.10 2.91 -17.51
CA ARG A 133 -5.81 4.17 -17.49
C ARG A 133 -7.02 4.01 -18.39
N ASP A 134 -8.20 4.09 -17.83
CA ASP A 134 -9.42 4.02 -18.59
C ASP A 134 -9.81 5.37 -19.20
N THR A 135 -10.76 5.36 -20.12
CA THR A 135 -11.26 6.57 -20.75
C THR A 135 -11.91 7.52 -19.73
N ASP A 136 -12.52 6.96 -18.67
CA ASP A 136 -13.19 7.73 -17.62
C ASP A 136 -12.21 8.39 -16.65
N ASP A 137 -10.98 7.88 -16.56
CA ASP A 137 -9.89 8.50 -15.81
C ASP A 137 -9.40 9.80 -16.44
N LEU A 138 -9.68 9.97 -17.73
CA LEU A 138 -9.23 11.10 -18.50
C LEU A 138 -10.20 12.29 -18.37
N SER A 139 -9.63 13.47 -18.13
CA SER A 139 -10.41 14.71 -18.19
C SER A 139 -11.09 14.89 -19.56
N PRO A 140 -12.20 15.63 -19.67
CA PRO A 140 -12.89 15.85 -20.95
C PRO A 140 -11.98 16.36 -22.09
N ARG A 141 -10.91 17.08 -21.75
CA ARG A 141 -9.93 17.58 -22.72
C ARG A 141 -9.01 16.49 -23.28
N LEU A 142 -8.81 15.40 -22.55
CA LEU A 142 -7.91 14.31 -22.89
C LEU A 142 -8.62 13.07 -23.42
N ARG A 143 -9.91 12.88 -23.07
CA ARG A 143 -10.69 11.65 -23.31
C ARG A 143 -10.73 11.21 -24.77
N GLU A 144 -10.86 12.14 -25.71
CA GLU A 144 -10.91 11.83 -27.14
C GLU A 144 -9.53 11.87 -27.83
N LYS A 145 -8.48 12.23 -27.10
CA LYS A 145 -7.16 12.52 -27.65
C LYS A 145 -6.07 11.59 -27.15
N LEU A 146 -6.32 10.90 -26.07
CA LEU A 146 -5.42 9.90 -25.50
C LEU A 146 -6.10 8.54 -25.51
N ASN A 147 -5.32 7.51 -25.86
CA ASN A 147 -5.80 6.15 -25.76
C ASN A 147 -5.82 5.67 -24.30
N PRO A 148 -6.78 4.83 -23.94
CA PRO A 148 -6.71 4.08 -22.69
C PRO A 148 -5.47 3.18 -22.66
N LEU A 149 -5.03 2.80 -21.49
CA LEU A 149 -3.92 1.90 -21.26
C LEU A 149 -4.46 0.66 -20.56
N SER A 150 -4.36 -0.49 -21.22
CA SER A 150 -4.72 -1.76 -20.58
C SER A 150 -3.79 -2.05 -19.42
N PRO A 151 -4.29 -2.64 -18.32
CA PRO A 151 -3.43 -3.08 -17.23
C PRO A 151 -2.47 -4.19 -17.71
N ARG A 152 -1.40 -4.43 -16.95
CA ARG A 152 -0.39 -5.44 -17.23
C ARG A 152 0.08 -6.14 -15.99
N LEU A 153 0.35 -7.43 -16.10
CA LEU A 153 1.08 -8.17 -15.10
C LEU A 153 2.58 -7.98 -15.31
N THR A 154 3.30 -7.85 -14.23
CA THR A 154 4.76 -7.80 -14.20
C THR A 154 5.30 -8.95 -13.36
N ALA A 155 6.49 -9.42 -13.70
CA ALA A 155 7.20 -10.42 -12.94
C ALA A 155 8.68 -10.06 -12.86
N GLY A 156 9.33 -10.46 -11.78
CA GLY A 156 10.74 -10.14 -11.55
C GLY A 156 11.27 -10.73 -10.27
N GLY A 157 12.15 -9.99 -9.62
CA GLY A 157 12.74 -10.40 -8.35
C GLY A 157 12.74 -9.24 -7.35
N TYR A 158 12.85 -9.61 -6.09
CA TYR A 158 12.99 -8.68 -4.99
C TYR A 158 14.15 -9.07 -4.08
N LEU A 159 14.68 -8.11 -3.38
CA LEU A 159 15.65 -8.28 -2.32
C LEU A 159 15.34 -7.28 -1.21
N GLU A 160 15.39 -7.75 0.02
CA GLU A 160 15.10 -6.98 1.19
C GLU A 160 16.08 -7.27 2.30
N TRP A 161 16.52 -6.25 2.96
CA TRP A 161 17.46 -6.29 4.05
C TRP A 161 16.89 -5.63 5.30
N GLN A 162 16.72 -6.41 6.37
CA GLN A 162 16.36 -5.92 7.69
C GLN A 162 17.61 -5.36 8.38
N LEU A 163 17.76 -4.03 8.36
CA LEU A 163 18.90 -3.34 8.98
C LEU A 163 18.83 -3.37 10.50
N THR A 164 17.62 -3.21 11.03
CA THR A 164 17.29 -3.31 12.47
C THR A 164 15.95 -4.00 12.61
N LYS A 165 15.46 -4.19 13.84
CA LYS A 165 14.10 -4.70 14.07
C LYS A 165 13.00 -3.77 13.58
N GLN A 166 13.31 -2.51 13.36
CA GLN A 166 12.37 -1.45 12.95
C GLN A 166 12.65 -0.86 11.58
N ILE A 167 13.77 -1.18 10.94
CA ILE A 167 14.16 -0.57 9.68
C ILE A 167 14.48 -1.65 8.65
N ASP A 168 13.72 -1.62 7.57
CA ASP A 168 13.89 -2.46 6.41
C ASP A 168 14.23 -1.62 5.18
N VAL A 169 15.10 -2.14 4.33
CA VAL A 169 15.45 -1.54 3.04
C VAL A 169 15.30 -2.61 1.97
N GLY A 170 14.61 -2.27 0.92
CA GLY A 170 14.34 -3.24 -0.12
C GLY A 170 14.36 -2.66 -1.52
N THR A 171 14.39 -3.57 -2.48
CA THR A 171 14.26 -3.26 -3.90
C THR A 171 13.51 -4.37 -4.61
N ASN A 172 12.69 -4.00 -5.59
CA ASN A 172 12.14 -4.94 -6.55
C ASN A 172 12.40 -4.44 -7.99
N LEU A 173 12.72 -5.37 -8.87
CA LEU A 173 12.89 -5.15 -10.30
C LEU A 173 11.94 -6.07 -11.02
N SER A 174 11.01 -5.51 -11.79
CA SER A 174 10.03 -6.28 -12.55
C SER A 174 9.96 -5.85 -14.02
N HIS A 175 9.40 -6.72 -14.84
CA HIS A 175 9.22 -6.53 -16.27
C HIS A 175 7.79 -6.92 -16.68
N ASP A 176 7.20 -6.18 -17.63
CA ASP A 176 5.91 -6.54 -18.23
C ASP A 176 5.96 -7.96 -18.81
N ILE A 177 5.03 -8.86 -18.43
CA ILE A 177 4.94 -10.20 -19.02
C ILE A 177 4.59 -10.11 -20.52
N ASN A 178 3.74 -9.14 -20.87
CA ASN A 178 3.29 -8.90 -22.24
C ASN A 178 3.63 -7.46 -22.68
N GLY A 179 4.90 -7.10 -22.66
CA GLY A 179 5.33 -5.76 -23.03
C GLY A 179 6.84 -5.58 -22.93
N ALA A 180 7.28 -4.34 -23.01
CA ALA A 180 8.69 -3.96 -22.93
C ALA A 180 8.98 -3.03 -21.74
N GLY A 181 8.02 -2.86 -20.83
CA GLY A 181 8.19 -2.04 -19.64
C GLY A 181 9.00 -2.76 -18.57
N SER A 182 9.92 -2.05 -17.93
CA SER A 182 10.62 -2.52 -16.73
C SER A 182 10.54 -1.44 -15.66
N TYR A 183 10.40 -1.89 -14.42
CA TYR A 183 10.12 -1.08 -13.25
C TYR A 183 11.12 -1.42 -12.16
N LEU A 184 11.76 -0.43 -11.60
CA LEU A 184 12.62 -0.55 -10.43
C LEU A 184 12.02 0.25 -9.30
N ASN A 185 11.88 -0.38 -8.15
CA ASN A 185 11.46 0.24 -6.91
C ASN A 185 12.53 0.02 -5.84
N VAL A 186 12.90 1.07 -5.13
CA VAL A 186 13.80 1.04 -3.97
C VAL A 186 13.09 1.75 -2.83
N TYR A 187 13.05 1.12 -1.67
CA TYR A 187 12.34 1.66 -0.51
C TYR A 187 13.13 1.47 0.77
N ALA A 188 12.80 2.30 1.74
CA ALA A 188 13.17 2.13 3.12
C ALA A 188 11.94 2.36 3.99
N GLU A 189 11.69 1.43 4.89
CA GLU A 189 10.56 1.48 5.82
C GLU A 189 11.06 1.56 7.26
N TRP A 190 10.36 2.31 8.06
CA TRP A 190 10.63 2.45 9.48
C TRP A 190 9.35 2.23 10.29
N ASP A 191 9.32 1.12 11.04
CA ASP A 191 8.31 0.85 12.06
C ASP A 191 8.52 1.80 13.23
N LEU A 192 7.58 2.72 13.39
CA LEU A 192 7.64 3.70 14.45
C LEU A 192 7.21 3.08 15.79
N PRO A 193 7.69 3.61 16.94
CA PRO A 193 7.26 3.11 18.23
C PRO A 193 5.76 3.21 18.41
N LYS A 194 5.11 2.10 18.81
CA LYS A 194 3.66 2.07 19.06
C LYS A 194 3.23 3.18 20.02
N VAL A 195 2.15 3.85 19.67
CA VAL A 195 1.51 4.86 20.53
C VAL A 195 0.20 4.26 21.05
N TRP A 196 0.21 3.82 22.28
CA TRP A 196 -0.88 3.07 22.91
C TRP A 196 -1.18 1.77 22.12
N LEU A 197 -2.33 1.66 21.43
CA LEU A 197 -2.68 0.52 20.60
C LEU A 197 -2.40 0.77 19.10
N ILE A 198 -1.97 1.97 18.75
CA ILE A 198 -1.77 2.38 17.36
C ILE A 198 -0.41 1.87 16.89
N GLU A 199 -0.40 1.10 15.83
CA GLU A 199 0.78 0.69 15.08
C GLU A 199 0.90 1.62 13.87
N HIS A 200 2.11 2.08 13.58
CA HIS A 200 2.31 2.98 12.46
C HIS A 200 3.74 2.86 11.92
N SER A 201 3.85 3.07 10.62
CA SER A 201 5.12 3.06 9.90
C SER A 201 5.27 4.24 8.96
N LEU A 202 6.49 4.47 8.53
CA LEU A 202 6.85 5.49 7.56
C LEU A 202 7.71 4.84 6.49
N GLN A 203 7.31 4.94 5.21
CA GLN A 203 8.06 4.42 4.09
C GLN A 203 8.47 5.55 3.16
N VAL A 204 9.73 5.55 2.75
CA VAL A 204 10.25 6.37 1.65
C VAL A 204 10.51 5.47 0.47
N ARG A 205 10.04 5.86 -0.71
CA ARG A 205 10.14 5.06 -1.92
C ARG A 205 10.65 5.90 -3.09
N TRP A 206 11.53 5.32 -3.88
CA TRP A 206 12.00 5.86 -5.15
C TRP A 206 11.75 4.85 -6.27
N GLN A 207 11.17 5.31 -7.35
CA GLN A 207 10.80 4.49 -8.49
C GLN A 207 11.46 4.98 -9.78
N ALA A 208 11.86 4.04 -10.62
CA ALA A 208 12.37 4.30 -11.96
C ALA A 208 11.74 3.36 -12.99
N MET A 209 11.68 3.82 -14.21
CA MET A 209 11.14 3.08 -15.35
C MET A 209 12.13 3.10 -16.51
N ASN A 210 12.11 2.04 -17.34
CA ASN A 210 12.78 2.08 -18.63
C ASN A 210 12.02 2.96 -19.64
N GLY A 211 12.64 3.26 -20.80
CA GLY A 211 12.03 4.12 -21.83
C GLY A 211 10.65 3.65 -22.33
N PRO A 212 10.43 2.35 -22.61
CA PRO A 212 9.12 1.81 -22.97
C PRO A 212 8.04 2.05 -21.93
N ALA A 213 8.31 1.75 -20.64
CA ALA A 213 7.36 2.00 -19.54
C ALA A 213 7.08 3.50 -19.39
N MET A 214 8.12 4.32 -19.40
CA MET A 214 8.01 5.77 -19.30
C MET A 214 7.18 6.34 -20.45
N SER A 215 7.42 5.86 -21.70
CA SER A 215 6.65 6.27 -22.88
C SER A 215 5.19 5.85 -22.83
N ARG A 216 4.91 4.69 -22.23
CA ARG A 216 3.54 4.19 -22.05
C ARG A 216 2.70 5.13 -21.18
N PHE A 217 3.23 5.58 -20.06
CA PHE A 217 2.48 6.42 -19.11
C PHE A 217 2.56 7.91 -19.42
N PHE A 218 3.71 8.39 -19.84
CA PHE A 218 4.01 9.82 -19.96
C PHE A 218 4.33 10.27 -21.39
N GLY A 219 4.40 9.34 -22.35
CA GLY A 219 4.68 9.66 -23.75
C GLY A 219 3.51 10.34 -24.45
N ILE A 220 3.85 11.14 -25.47
CA ILE A 220 2.90 11.79 -26.39
C ILE A 220 3.36 11.52 -27.82
N THR A 221 2.56 10.79 -28.58
CA THR A 221 2.83 10.52 -29.99
C THR A 221 2.64 11.78 -30.85
N PRO A 222 3.22 11.86 -32.08
CA PRO A 222 3.01 13.01 -32.97
C PRO A 222 1.53 13.33 -33.25
N THR A 223 0.69 12.30 -33.39
CA THR A 223 -0.76 12.46 -33.58
C THR A 223 -1.43 13.09 -32.37
N GLN A 224 -1.12 12.58 -31.17
CA GLN A 224 -1.64 13.14 -29.92
C GLN A 224 -1.12 14.56 -29.67
N ALA A 225 0.13 14.84 -30.01
CA ALA A 225 0.75 16.17 -29.92
C ALA A 225 -0.02 17.21 -30.74
N SER A 226 -0.38 16.87 -31.99
CA SER A 226 -1.16 17.72 -32.84
C SER A 226 -2.57 17.96 -32.30
N LEU A 227 -3.25 16.91 -31.80
CA LEU A 227 -4.60 17.00 -31.24
C LEU A 227 -4.64 17.82 -29.93
N LEU A 228 -3.57 17.74 -29.12
CA LEU A 228 -3.46 18.41 -27.82
C LEU A 228 -2.83 19.81 -27.92
N ASN A 229 -2.26 20.15 -29.08
CA ASN A 229 -1.46 21.36 -29.30
C ASN A 229 -0.30 21.50 -28.31
N VAL A 230 0.50 20.41 -28.18
CA VAL A 230 1.70 20.32 -27.34
C VAL A 230 2.83 19.67 -28.13
N PRO A 231 4.09 19.77 -27.69
CA PRO A 231 5.17 19.01 -28.28
C PRO A 231 4.95 17.49 -28.17
N ASN A 232 5.41 16.71 -29.15
CA ASN A 232 5.54 15.27 -28.97
C ASN A 232 6.57 14.99 -27.86
N TRP A 233 6.35 13.90 -27.11
CA TRP A 233 7.19 13.58 -25.97
C TRP A 233 7.59 12.11 -26.00
N ARG A 234 8.87 11.84 -26.02
CA ARG A 234 9.44 10.49 -25.96
C ARG A 234 10.41 10.42 -24.78
N PRO A 235 9.91 10.15 -23.58
CA PRO A 235 10.76 10.07 -22.40
C PRO A 235 11.69 8.86 -22.49
N GLY A 236 12.93 9.06 -22.07
CA GLY A 236 13.90 7.97 -21.88
C GLY A 236 13.72 7.25 -20.55
N THR A 237 14.63 6.29 -20.30
CA THR A 237 14.78 5.63 -18.99
C THR A 237 15.16 6.65 -17.92
N GLY A 238 14.63 6.50 -16.71
CA GLY A 238 14.99 7.36 -15.58
C GLY A 238 14.05 7.27 -14.41
N SER A 239 14.28 8.13 -13.43
CA SER A 239 13.43 8.27 -12.24
C SER A 239 12.04 8.71 -12.64
N GLN A 240 11.03 8.06 -12.04
CA GLN A 240 9.62 8.35 -12.27
C GLN A 240 8.99 9.08 -11.10
N LEU A 241 9.17 8.57 -9.89
CA LEU A 241 8.48 9.02 -8.68
C LEU A 241 9.41 8.92 -7.47
N ALA A 242 9.29 9.84 -6.53
CA ALA A 242 9.68 9.64 -5.15
C ALA A 242 8.49 9.95 -4.27
N ASP A 243 8.23 9.13 -3.29
CA ASP A 243 7.11 9.29 -2.39
C ASP A 243 7.47 8.98 -0.93
N LEU A 244 6.63 9.51 -0.05
CA LEU A 244 6.61 9.26 1.38
C LEU A 244 5.22 8.76 1.71
N GLU A 245 5.15 7.61 2.36
CA GLU A 245 3.92 6.98 2.80
C GLU A 245 3.91 6.86 4.33
N TYR A 246 2.78 7.16 4.93
CA TYR A 246 2.54 7.01 6.36
C TYR A 246 1.35 6.09 6.57
N ASP A 247 1.61 4.96 7.21
CA ASP A 247 0.64 3.93 7.48
C ASP A 247 0.28 3.90 8.95
N VAL A 248 -1.00 3.67 9.23
CA VAL A 248 -1.55 3.59 10.57
C VAL A 248 -2.51 2.42 10.66
N PHE A 249 -2.31 1.56 11.65
CA PHE A 249 -3.25 0.53 11.99
C PHE A 249 -3.77 0.72 13.43
N VAL A 250 -5.09 0.69 13.57
CA VAL A 250 -5.78 0.82 14.85
C VAL A 250 -6.55 -0.46 15.09
N PRO A 251 -6.10 -1.36 15.98
CA PRO A 251 -6.85 -2.55 16.35
C PRO A 251 -8.14 -2.14 17.08
N THR A 252 -9.27 -2.68 16.64
CA THR A 252 -10.59 -2.44 17.24
C THR A 252 -11.06 -3.63 18.06
N SER A 253 -10.50 -4.82 17.83
CA SER A 253 -10.67 -6.04 18.62
C SER A 253 -9.47 -6.96 18.41
N GLN A 254 -9.50 -8.18 18.98
CA GLN A 254 -8.46 -9.20 18.76
C GLN A 254 -8.33 -9.63 17.29
N HIS A 255 -9.38 -9.50 16.51
CA HIS A 255 -9.44 -9.96 15.12
C HIS A 255 -9.73 -8.84 14.13
N THR A 256 -10.00 -7.62 14.58
CA THR A 256 -10.40 -6.54 13.67
C THR A 256 -9.61 -5.28 13.90
N GLY A 257 -9.40 -4.53 12.84
CA GLY A 257 -8.76 -3.23 12.89
C GLY A 257 -9.15 -2.33 11.73
N VAL A 258 -8.69 -1.11 11.82
CA VAL A 258 -8.82 -0.10 10.78
C VAL A 258 -7.43 0.28 10.31
N ALA A 259 -7.17 0.12 9.01
CA ALA A 259 -5.96 0.55 8.35
C ALA A 259 -6.19 1.89 7.63
N LEU A 260 -5.24 2.78 7.75
CA LEU A 260 -5.20 4.08 7.08
C LEU A 260 -3.83 4.21 6.40
N ALA A 261 -3.79 4.74 5.19
CA ALA A 261 -2.53 5.15 4.58
C ALA A 261 -2.65 6.53 3.93
N LEU A 262 -1.58 7.28 4.00
CA LEU A 262 -1.44 8.59 3.37
C LEU A 262 -0.11 8.64 2.62
N THR A 263 -0.19 8.77 1.30
CA THR A 263 0.98 8.85 0.42
C THR A 263 1.11 10.25 -0.16
N TYR A 264 2.28 10.83 -0.04
CA TYR A 264 2.67 12.07 -0.72
C TYR A 264 3.82 11.79 -1.68
N GLY A 265 3.55 11.90 -2.98
CA GLY A 265 4.53 11.62 -4.02
C GLY A 265 4.80 12.80 -4.93
N ARG A 266 5.97 12.76 -5.59
CA ARG A 266 6.36 13.72 -6.61
C ARG A 266 6.97 13.01 -7.80
N LEU A 267 6.41 13.23 -8.97
CA LEU A 267 6.99 12.79 -10.23
C LEU A 267 8.33 13.49 -10.48
N LEU A 268 9.27 12.77 -11.06
CA LEU A 268 10.64 13.19 -11.28
C LEU A 268 11.02 13.15 -12.77
N GLY A 269 12.04 13.89 -13.14
CA GLY A 269 12.70 13.85 -14.45
C GLY A 269 11.71 13.85 -15.62
N ASN A 270 11.91 12.92 -16.56
CA ASN A 270 11.09 12.82 -17.78
C ASN A 270 9.59 12.61 -17.54
N ALA A 271 9.20 12.03 -16.41
CA ALA A 271 7.79 11.90 -16.04
C ALA A 271 7.19 13.26 -15.67
N ALA A 272 7.87 14.01 -14.81
CA ALA A 272 7.43 15.34 -14.38
C ALA A 272 7.40 16.35 -15.54
N ASP A 273 8.37 16.26 -16.47
CA ASP A 273 8.52 17.18 -17.59
C ASP A 273 7.55 16.86 -18.76
N SER A 274 6.84 15.73 -18.71
CA SER A 274 5.86 15.38 -19.74
C SER A 274 4.81 16.48 -19.90
N PRO A 275 4.45 16.86 -21.13
CA PRO A 275 3.33 17.77 -21.37
C PRO A 275 1.99 17.28 -20.81
N LEU A 276 1.80 15.97 -20.60
CA LEU A 276 0.63 15.44 -19.90
C LEU A 276 0.57 15.93 -18.46
N VAL A 277 1.72 16.00 -17.80
CA VAL A 277 1.87 16.44 -16.42
C VAL A 277 1.89 17.96 -16.32
N THR A 278 2.75 18.63 -17.10
CA THR A 278 2.98 20.06 -17.00
C THR A 278 1.80 20.91 -17.48
N ARG A 279 1.03 20.44 -18.49
CA ARG A 279 -0.09 21.18 -19.07
C ARG A 279 -1.46 20.72 -18.58
N PHE A 280 -1.62 19.43 -18.30
CA PHE A 280 -2.93 18.82 -18.00
C PHE A 280 -2.98 18.15 -16.63
N GLY A 281 -1.85 17.96 -15.99
CA GLY A 281 -1.71 17.20 -14.77
C GLY A 281 -1.07 17.95 -13.61
N SER A 282 -0.45 17.18 -12.74
CA SER A 282 0.34 17.60 -11.57
C SER A 282 1.53 16.67 -11.37
N ALA A 283 2.69 17.24 -11.06
CA ALA A 283 3.83 16.43 -10.61
C ALA A 283 3.65 15.95 -9.16
N THR A 284 2.84 16.65 -8.35
CA THR A 284 2.50 16.20 -7.00
C THR A 284 1.36 15.20 -7.08
N GLN A 285 1.53 14.06 -6.41
CA GLN A 285 0.59 12.95 -6.35
C GLN A 285 0.27 12.70 -4.88
N ILE A 286 -1.01 12.60 -4.55
CA ILE A 286 -1.47 12.33 -3.19
C ILE A 286 -2.48 11.20 -3.27
N SER A 287 -2.31 10.17 -2.41
CA SER A 287 -3.29 9.11 -2.21
C SER A 287 -3.64 9.00 -0.74
N GLU A 288 -4.87 8.60 -0.47
CA GLU A 288 -5.42 8.38 0.85
C GLU A 288 -6.24 7.11 0.82
N SER A 289 -6.06 6.22 1.79
CA SER A 289 -6.87 5.01 1.88
C SER A 289 -7.37 4.76 3.30
N LEU A 290 -8.49 4.06 3.37
CA LEU A 290 -9.12 3.61 4.61
C LEU A 290 -9.69 2.23 4.37
N ALA A 291 -9.31 1.25 5.20
CA ALA A 291 -9.83 -0.11 5.13
C ALA A 291 -10.20 -0.63 6.51
N PHE A 292 -11.23 -1.47 6.55
CA PHE A 292 -11.56 -2.31 7.69
C PHE A 292 -11.01 -3.71 7.41
N VAL A 293 -10.27 -4.26 8.37
CA VAL A 293 -9.52 -5.51 8.22
C VAL A 293 -9.94 -6.50 9.31
N TYR A 294 -10.07 -7.76 8.93
CA TYR A 294 -10.31 -8.90 9.82
C TYR A 294 -9.15 -9.89 9.69
N HIS A 295 -8.55 -10.27 10.82
CA HIS A 295 -7.48 -11.26 10.94
C HIS A 295 -8.06 -12.60 11.43
N PHE A 296 -7.64 -13.69 10.80
CA PHE A 296 -8.08 -15.06 11.13
C PHE A 296 -7.12 -15.76 12.07
#